data_f806505061ee1c742298e5deb8328b57
#
_entry.id   f806505061ee1c742298e5deb8328b57
#
_cell.length_a   1.000
_cell.length_b   1.000
_cell.length_c   1.000
_cell.angle_alpha   90.00
_cell.angle_beta   90.00
_cell.angle_gamma   90.00
#
_symmetry.space_group_name_H-M   'P 1'
#
loop_
_entity.id
_entity.type
_entity.pdbx_description
1 polymer ?
#
loop_
_entity_poly.entity_id
_entity_poly.type
_entity_poly.pdbx_seq_one_letter_code
_entity_poly.pdbx_strand_id
1 'polypeptide(L)'
;VTAAPVDPAVIDGGMAAPGLLAWVATSKYLDHLPLYRLEQIAARQQVTLARSTLSEWIGRIGFALEPLANRLAELLRERASLHADETPVQQLDPGKGKTRRAYLWAYRSNDLEGGPPIVVFDYQTSRSGKHAAAFLEGWQGTLMVDDYSGYKALFGTGVTEQACWAHARRKFFDLDHGTPGGHPVAAEILARIGRLYEIEVQAK
;
A
#
# COMPACT_ATOMS: atom_id res chain seq x y z
N VAL A 1 0.28 13.65 -48.10
CA VAL A 1 -0.19 12.38 -47.54
C VAL A 1 -0.93 12.75 -46.22
N THR A 2 -2.23 12.52 -46.17
CA THR A 2 -3.03 12.76 -44.96
C THR A 2 -3.10 11.43 -44.21
N ALA A 3 -2.51 11.36 -43.04
CA ALA A 3 -2.66 10.22 -42.17
C ALA A 3 -4.01 10.30 -41.42
N ALA A 4 -4.67 9.16 -41.21
CA ALA A 4 -5.85 9.10 -40.35
C ALA A 4 -5.45 9.44 -38.92
N PRO A 5 -6.36 10.09 -38.14
CA PRO A 5 -6.10 10.33 -36.73
C PRO A 5 -5.94 8.99 -36.00
N VAL A 6 -4.93 8.90 -35.17
CA VAL A 6 -4.68 7.72 -34.29
C VAL A 6 -5.28 8.04 -32.93
N ASP A 7 -5.93 7.04 -32.31
CA ASP A 7 -6.43 7.17 -30.95
C ASP A 7 -5.31 7.56 -29.98
N PRO A 8 -5.60 8.39 -28.98
CA PRO A 8 -4.62 8.76 -27.97
C PRO A 8 -4.02 7.51 -27.29
N ALA A 9 -2.69 7.40 -27.31
CA ALA A 9 -1.98 6.33 -26.62
C ALA A 9 -1.66 6.75 -25.19
N VAL A 10 -1.60 5.77 -24.26
CA VAL A 10 -1.16 6.01 -22.86
C VAL A 10 0.28 6.58 -22.83
N ILE A 11 1.09 6.18 -23.83
CA ILE A 11 2.46 6.66 -24.02
C ILE A 11 2.53 7.24 -25.43
N ASP A 12 2.64 8.54 -25.54
CA ASP A 12 2.76 9.22 -26.82
C ASP A 12 3.96 8.71 -27.64
N GLY A 13 3.72 8.37 -28.91
CA GLY A 13 4.73 7.79 -29.78
C GLY A 13 5.20 6.38 -29.40
N GLY A 14 4.61 5.78 -28.38
CA GLY A 14 4.91 4.42 -27.95
C GLY A 14 4.25 3.36 -28.83
N MET A 15 4.95 2.23 -29.06
CA MET A 15 4.40 1.08 -29.78
C MET A 15 3.62 0.12 -28.87
N ALA A 16 3.66 0.31 -27.54
CA ALA A 16 3.00 -0.57 -26.59
C ALA A 16 1.50 -0.31 -26.57
N ALA A 17 0.72 -1.31 -26.95
CA ALA A 17 -0.73 -1.27 -26.82
C ALA A 17 -1.16 -1.23 -25.33
N PRO A 18 -2.33 -0.68 -24.99
CA PRO A 18 -2.82 -0.61 -23.60
C PRO A 18 -2.82 -1.96 -22.89
N GLY A 19 -3.15 -3.05 -23.58
CA GLY A 19 -3.13 -4.41 -23.01
C GLY A 19 -1.74 -4.87 -22.58
N LEU A 20 -0.68 -4.51 -23.32
CA LEU A 20 0.69 -4.83 -22.94
C LEU A 20 1.12 -4.02 -21.71
N LEU A 21 0.77 -2.74 -21.66
CA LEU A 21 1.04 -1.88 -20.51
C LEU A 21 0.31 -2.38 -19.25
N ALA A 22 -0.95 -2.78 -19.38
CA ALA A 22 -1.73 -3.38 -18.30
C ALA A 22 -1.10 -4.69 -17.81
N TRP A 23 -0.65 -5.56 -18.74
CA TRP A 23 0.05 -6.80 -18.38
C TRP A 23 1.33 -6.52 -17.59
N VAL A 24 2.14 -5.56 -17.99
CA VAL A 24 3.37 -5.19 -17.28
C VAL A 24 3.05 -4.67 -15.88
N ALA A 25 2.05 -3.80 -15.74
CA ALA A 25 1.67 -3.23 -14.46
C ALA A 25 1.11 -4.29 -13.49
N THR A 26 0.17 -5.13 -13.95
CA THR A 26 -0.42 -6.20 -13.12
C THR A 26 0.62 -7.23 -12.73
N SER A 27 1.44 -7.70 -13.66
CA SER A 27 2.50 -8.66 -13.36
C SER A 27 3.48 -8.11 -12.33
N LYS A 28 3.82 -6.82 -12.39
CA LYS A 28 4.74 -6.23 -11.42
C LYS A 28 4.12 -6.03 -10.05
N TYR A 29 2.91 -5.51 -9.95
CA TYR A 29 2.32 -5.05 -8.68
C TYR A 29 1.34 -6.04 -8.07
N LEU A 30 0.55 -6.75 -8.88
CA LEU A 30 -0.40 -7.76 -8.40
C LEU A 30 0.27 -9.13 -8.24
N ASP A 31 1.09 -9.53 -9.24
CA ASP A 31 1.78 -10.83 -9.25
C ASP A 31 3.18 -10.75 -8.63
N HIS A 32 3.59 -9.56 -8.16
CA HIS A 32 4.89 -9.30 -7.50
C HIS A 32 6.12 -9.70 -8.33
N LEU A 33 6.01 -9.72 -9.66
CA LEU A 33 7.14 -10.09 -10.53
C LEU A 33 8.12 -8.92 -10.69
N PRO A 34 9.41 -9.14 -10.50
CA PRO A 34 10.42 -8.12 -10.80
C PRO A 34 10.58 -7.96 -12.32
N LEU A 35 10.93 -6.76 -12.80
CA LEU A 35 11.02 -6.44 -14.22
C LEU A 35 11.97 -7.36 -14.99
N TYR A 36 13.08 -7.81 -14.37
CA TYR A 36 13.99 -8.76 -15.04
C TYR A 36 13.31 -10.10 -15.35
N ARG A 37 12.32 -10.50 -14.53
CA ARG A 37 11.55 -11.72 -14.79
C ARG A 37 10.60 -11.52 -15.97
N LEU A 38 9.98 -10.34 -16.09
CA LEU A 38 9.13 -9.99 -17.23
C LEU A 38 9.94 -9.95 -18.53
N GLU A 39 11.17 -9.39 -18.50
CA GLU A 39 12.12 -9.43 -19.62
C GLU A 39 12.37 -10.89 -20.08
N GLN A 40 12.63 -11.81 -19.14
CA GLN A 40 12.84 -13.23 -19.44
C GLN A 40 11.57 -13.93 -19.96
N ILE A 41 10.39 -13.55 -19.45
CA ILE A 41 9.11 -14.10 -19.92
C ILE A 41 8.85 -13.67 -21.37
N ALA A 42 9.04 -12.38 -21.69
CA ALA A 42 8.91 -11.86 -23.04
C ALA A 42 9.89 -12.53 -24.01
N ALA A 43 11.14 -12.72 -23.58
CA ALA A 43 12.16 -13.38 -24.40
C ALA A 43 11.80 -14.82 -24.79
N ARG A 44 11.10 -15.58 -23.91
CA ARG A 44 10.60 -16.92 -24.26
C ARG A 44 9.54 -16.91 -25.35
N GLN A 45 8.86 -15.78 -25.51
CA GLN A 45 7.90 -15.53 -26.60
C GLN A 45 8.55 -14.83 -27.81
N GLN A 46 9.89 -14.84 -27.88
CA GLN A 46 10.67 -14.18 -28.94
C GLN A 46 10.43 -12.66 -29.02
N VAL A 47 9.98 -12.04 -27.92
CA VAL A 47 9.80 -10.59 -27.82
C VAL A 47 10.92 -10.00 -26.96
N THR A 48 11.68 -9.07 -27.54
CA THR A 48 12.75 -8.37 -26.81
C THR A 48 12.19 -7.12 -26.16
N LEU A 49 12.10 -7.13 -24.83
CA LEU A 49 11.71 -5.98 -24.01
C LEU A 49 12.85 -5.68 -23.03
N ALA A 50 13.53 -4.56 -23.23
CA ALA A 50 14.59 -4.15 -22.31
C ALA A 50 13.99 -3.76 -20.94
N ARG A 51 14.71 -4.08 -19.86
CA ARG A 51 14.30 -3.73 -18.49
C ARG A 51 14.15 -2.22 -18.30
N SER A 52 14.96 -1.41 -18.95
CA SER A 52 14.84 0.05 -18.97
C SER A 52 13.52 0.52 -19.57
N THR A 53 13.10 -0.08 -20.68
CA THR A 53 11.80 0.19 -21.31
C THR A 53 10.64 -0.19 -20.39
N LEU A 54 10.68 -1.38 -19.77
CA LEU A 54 9.68 -1.79 -18.80
C LEU A 54 9.60 -0.82 -17.60
N SER A 55 10.75 -0.35 -17.12
CA SER A 55 10.81 0.63 -16.02
C SER A 55 10.22 1.97 -16.42
N GLU A 56 10.51 2.45 -17.64
CA GLU A 56 9.93 3.69 -18.16
C GLU A 56 8.40 3.57 -18.31
N TRP A 57 7.92 2.45 -18.86
CA TRP A 57 6.48 2.21 -18.99
C TRP A 57 5.78 2.24 -17.64
N ILE A 58 6.35 1.63 -16.60
CA ILE A 58 5.79 1.69 -15.24
C ILE A 58 5.68 3.15 -14.76
N GLY A 59 6.69 3.97 -15.00
CA GLY A 59 6.63 5.39 -14.64
C GLY A 59 5.52 6.14 -15.40
N ARG A 60 5.40 5.90 -16.71
CA ARG A 60 4.35 6.51 -17.54
C ARG A 60 2.95 6.06 -17.15
N ILE A 61 2.77 4.76 -16.87
CA ILE A 61 1.50 4.21 -16.37
C ILE A 61 1.14 4.86 -15.03
N GLY A 62 2.10 4.97 -14.10
CA GLY A 62 1.88 5.62 -12.80
C GLY A 62 1.39 7.06 -12.96
N PHE A 63 2.02 7.84 -13.83
CA PHE A 63 1.58 9.20 -14.14
C PHE A 63 0.17 9.24 -14.75
N ALA A 64 -0.12 8.35 -15.70
CA ALA A 64 -1.45 8.29 -16.33
C ALA A 64 -2.57 7.87 -15.37
N LEU A 65 -2.25 7.06 -14.34
CA LEU A 65 -3.21 6.61 -13.32
C LEU A 65 -3.30 7.55 -12.09
N GLU A 66 -2.45 8.57 -12.00
CA GLU A 66 -2.45 9.51 -10.87
C GLU A 66 -3.82 10.15 -10.59
N PRO A 67 -4.60 10.61 -11.61
CA PRO A 67 -5.93 11.15 -11.35
C PRO A 67 -6.89 10.16 -10.68
N LEU A 68 -6.79 8.86 -11.03
CA LEU A 68 -7.60 7.82 -10.40
C LEU A 68 -7.16 7.56 -8.96
N ALA A 69 -5.86 7.53 -8.70
CA ALA A 69 -5.32 7.39 -7.35
C ALA A 69 -5.75 8.58 -6.45
N ASN A 70 -5.70 9.80 -6.97
CA ASN A 70 -6.17 11.00 -6.28
C ASN A 70 -7.67 10.92 -5.97
N ARG A 71 -8.48 10.47 -6.94
CA ARG A 71 -9.93 10.29 -6.70
C ARG A 71 -10.22 9.21 -5.65
N LEU A 72 -9.46 8.10 -5.64
CA LEU A 72 -9.57 7.09 -4.59
C LEU A 72 -9.20 7.66 -3.21
N ALA A 73 -8.18 8.50 -3.12
CA ALA A 73 -7.81 9.17 -1.88
C ALA A 73 -8.90 10.15 -1.39
N GLU A 74 -9.57 10.87 -2.29
CA GLU A 74 -10.73 11.70 -1.94
C GLU A 74 -11.87 10.86 -1.38
N LEU A 75 -12.28 9.79 -2.10
CA LEU A 75 -13.34 8.88 -1.68
C LEU A 75 -13.02 8.17 -0.35
N LEU A 76 -11.74 7.88 -0.12
CA LEU A 76 -11.29 7.31 1.15
C LEU A 76 -11.51 8.30 2.30
N ARG A 77 -11.18 9.58 2.11
CA ARG A 77 -11.39 10.63 3.12
C ARG A 77 -12.86 11.01 3.36
N GLU A 78 -13.79 10.50 2.55
CA GLU A 78 -15.24 10.60 2.82
C GLU A 78 -15.69 9.55 3.87
N ARG A 79 -14.84 8.56 4.23
CA ARG A 79 -15.17 7.52 5.22
C ARG A 79 -14.98 8.01 6.65
N ALA A 80 -15.82 7.53 7.55
CA ALA A 80 -15.76 7.88 8.97
C ALA A 80 -14.68 7.11 9.73
N SER A 81 -14.27 5.94 9.24
CA SER A 81 -13.24 5.11 9.88
C SER A 81 -12.20 4.63 8.88
N LEU A 82 -10.94 4.89 9.20
CA LEU A 82 -9.80 4.48 8.39
C LEU A 82 -8.82 3.64 9.20
N HIS A 83 -8.08 2.81 8.47
CA HIS A 83 -6.88 2.15 8.98
C HIS A 83 -5.66 2.79 8.33
N ALA A 84 -4.60 3.00 9.10
CA ALA A 84 -3.32 3.46 8.57
C ALA A 84 -2.17 2.62 9.13
N ASP A 85 -1.19 2.35 8.26
CA ASP A 85 0.05 1.64 8.60
C ASP A 85 1.15 2.11 7.64
N GLU A 86 2.42 2.02 8.05
CA GLU A 86 3.54 2.38 7.19
C GLU A 86 4.59 1.27 7.13
N THR A 87 4.91 0.85 5.92
CA THR A 87 5.88 -0.22 5.64
C THR A 87 7.16 0.35 5.05
N PRO A 88 8.35 0.01 5.60
CA PRO A 88 9.62 0.42 5.03
C PRO A 88 9.88 -0.27 3.69
N VAL A 89 10.33 0.49 2.70
CA VAL A 89 10.76 -0.01 1.40
C VAL A 89 12.16 0.46 1.07
N GLN A 90 12.93 -0.38 0.38
CA GLN A 90 14.28 -0.03 -0.07
C GLN A 90 14.19 0.64 -1.44
N GLN A 91 14.57 1.90 -1.51
CA GLN A 91 14.67 2.64 -2.76
C GLN A 91 16.11 2.67 -3.25
N LEU A 92 16.32 2.39 -4.54
CA LEU A 92 17.61 2.61 -5.17
C LEU A 92 18.00 4.10 -5.08
N ASP A 93 19.27 4.38 -4.75
CA ASP A 93 19.85 5.71 -4.74
C ASP A 93 20.89 5.79 -5.87
N PRO A 94 20.47 6.19 -7.08
CA PRO A 94 21.34 6.14 -8.26
C PRO A 94 22.62 6.97 -8.04
N GLY A 95 23.74 6.40 -8.47
CA GLY A 95 25.06 7.05 -8.32
C GLY A 95 25.73 6.83 -6.96
N LYS A 96 25.06 6.26 -5.95
CA LYS A 96 25.66 6.04 -4.62
C LYS A 96 25.96 4.57 -4.29
N GLY A 97 25.64 3.64 -5.19
CA GLY A 97 25.88 2.19 -5.00
C GLY A 97 25.18 1.58 -3.80
N LYS A 98 24.15 2.24 -3.25
CA LYS A 98 23.39 1.79 -2.09
C LYS A 98 21.90 2.12 -2.24
N THR A 99 21.08 1.52 -1.39
CA THR A 99 19.68 1.86 -1.23
C THR A 99 19.50 2.86 -0.09
N ARG A 100 18.41 3.61 -0.13
CA ARG A 100 17.89 4.40 0.99
C ARG A 100 16.55 3.82 1.45
N ARG A 101 16.26 3.96 2.73
CA ARG A 101 14.97 3.58 3.28
C ARG A 101 13.95 4.65 2.95
N ALA A 102 12.85 4.24 2.32
CA ALA A 102 11.64 5.01 2.10
C ALA A 102 10.46 4.24 2.72
N TYR A 103 9.25 4.76 2.64
CA TYR A 103 8.06 4.19 3.26
C TYR A 103 6.88 4.25 2.32
N LEU A 104 6.07 3.20 2.34
CA LEU A 104 4.72 3.20 1.80
C LEU A 104 3.76 3.35 2.98
N TRP A 105 3.04 4.45 3.00
CA TRP A 105 1.95 4.69 3.92
C TRP A 105 0.68 4.13 3.28
N ALA A 106 0.06 3.16 3.92
CA ALA A 106 -1.16 2.53 3.45
C ALA A 106 -2.34 3.08 4.24
N TYR A 107 -3.35 3.57 3.54
CA TYR A 107 -4.61 3.99 4.11
C TYR A 107 -5.72 3.14 3.55
N ARG A 108 -6.60 2.61 4.40
CA ARG A 108 -7.65 1.69 4.02
C ARG A 108 -8.98 2.08 4.66
N SER A 109 -10.08 1.93 3.91
CA SER A 109 -11.43 2.04 4.45
C SER A 109 -11.76 0.86 5.38
N ASN A 110 -12.66 1.08 6.34
CA ASN A 110 -13.17 0.02 7.19
C ASN A 110 -14.19 -0.83 6.42
N ASP A 111 -14.13 -2.16 6.58
CA ASP A 111 -15.05 -3.11 5.92
C ASP A 111 -16.50 -3.00 6.45
N LEU A 112 -16.71 -2.42 7.63
CA LEU A 112 -18.02 -2.30 8.27
C LEU A 112 -18.84 -1.09 7.79
N GLU A 113 -18.23 -0.14 7.05
CA GLU A 113 -18.92 1.07 6.59
C GLU A 113 -19.72 0.88 5.30
N GLY A 114 -19.68 -0.30 4.72
CA GLY A 114 -20.33 -0.58 3.45
C GLY A 114 -19.63 0.06 2.24
N GLY A 115 -20.05 -0.31 1.04
CA GLY A 115 -19.42 0.11 -0.21
C GLY A 115 -18.15 -0.67 -0.54
N PRO A 116 -17.53 -0.40 -1.68
CA PRO A 116 -16.33 -1.10 -2.09
C PRO A 116 -15.15 -0.73 -1.18
N PRO A 117 -14.27 -1.71 -0.85
CA PRO A 117 -13.06 -1.42 -0.10
C PRO A 117 -12.12 -0.53 -0.91
N ILE A 118 -11.54 0.47 -0.25
CA ILE A 118 -10.56 1.38 -0.85
C ILE A 118 -9.26 1.23 -0.10
N VAL A 119 -8.16 1.07 -0.85
CA VAL A 119 -6.80 1.11 -0.33
C VAL A 119 -6.00 2.11 -1.14
N VAL A 120 -5.33 3.04 -0.47
CA VAL A 120 -4.46 4.04 -1.08
C VAL A 120 -3.07 3.90 -0.48
N PHE A 121 -2.06 3.93 -1.34
CA PHE A 121 -0.66 3.94 -0.93
C PHE A 121 -0.06 5.32 -1.22
N ASP A 122 0.53 5.92 -0.19
CA ASP A 122 1.30 7.16 -0.30
C ASP A 122 2.79 6.83 -0.10
N TYR A 123 3.60 7.09 -1.13
CA TYR A 123 5.04 6.89 -1.06
C TYR A 123 5.73 8.10 -0.46
N GLN A 124 6.55 7.88 0.59
CA GLN A 124 7.27 8.93 1.27
C GLN A 124 8.74 8.56 1.54
N THR A 125 9.62 9.55 1.51
CA THR A 125 11.05 9.35 1.72
C THR A 125 11.44 9.22 3.19
N SER A 126 10.49 9.33 4.12
CA SER A 126 10.72 9.22 5.56
C SER A 126 9.51 8.68 6.30
N ARG A 127 9.72 8.23 7.55
CA ARG A 127 8.67 7.80 8.49
C ARG A 127 8.09 8.97 9.31
N SER A 128 8.23 10.22 8.85
CA SER A 128 7.75 11.37 9.64
C SER A 128 6.22 11.42 9.66
N GLY A 129 5.62 11.61 10.84
CA GLY A 129 4.17 11.77 11.01
C GLY A 129 3.56 12.96 10.24
N LYS A 130 4.40 13.92 9.77
CA LYS A 130 3.94 14.99 8.89
C LYS A 130 3.27 14.49 7.60
N HIS A 131 3.65 13.29 7.12
CA HIS A 131 3.07 12.71 5.92
C HIS A 131 1.63 12.26 6.17
N ALA A 132 1.38 11.58 7.29
CA ALA A 132 0.02 11.23 7.69
C ALA A 132 -0.82 12.48 7.97
N ALA A 133 -0.24 13.49 8.60
CA ALA A 133 -0.93 14.76 8.85
C ALA A 133 -1.32 15.48 7.55
N ALA A 134 -0.44 15.49 6.54
CA ALA A 134 -0.75 16.07 5.24
C ALA A 134 -1.80 15.26 4.46
N PHE A 135 -1.72 13.92 4.49
CA PHE A 135 -2.69 13.06 3.80
C PHE A 135 -4.09 13.17 4.40
N LEU A 136 -4.19 13.28 5.74
CA LEU A 136 -5.45 13.37 6.48
C LEU A 136 -5.84 14.81 6.85
N GLU A 137 -5.25 15.81 6.19
CA GLU A 137 -5.59 17.21 6.45
C GLU A 137 -7.09 17.47 6.29
N GLY A 138 -7.69 18.04 7.34
CA GLY A 138 -9.14 18.34 7.38
C GLY A 138 -10.05 17.12 7.56
N TRP A 139 -9.53 15.89 7.55
CA TRP A 139 -10.33 14.71 7.81
C TRP A 139 -10.66 14.57 9.30
N GLN A 140 -11.88 14.11 9.57
CA GLN A 140 -12.38 13.82 10.91
C GLN A 140 -12.96 12.41 10.95
N GLY A 141 -12.70 11.67 12.03
CA GLY A 141 -13.19 10.32 12.15
C GLY A 141 -12.36 9.45 13.09
N THR A 142 -12.50 8.15 12.95
CA THR A 142 -11.76 7.16 13.75
C THR A 142 -10.60 6.59 12.94
N LEU A 143 -9.38 6.73 13.42
CA LEU A 143 -8.18 6.21 12.79
C LEU A 143 -7.63 5.01 13.58
N MET A 144 -7.68 3.82 12.97
CA MET A 144 -7.06 2.63 13.53
C MET A 144 -5.60 2.54 13.11
N VAL A 145 -4.71 2.58 14.08
CA VAL A 145 -3.25 2.55 13.90
C VAL A 145 -2.59 1.59 14.89
N ASP A 146 -1.28 1.35 14.67
CA ASP A 146 -0.41 0.84 15.72
C ASP A 146 -0.07 1.95 16.74
N ASP A 147 0.81 1.66 17.68
CA ASP A 147 1.26 2.66 18.68
C ASP A 147 2.39 3.57 18.18
N TYR A 148 2.53 3.75 16.87
CA TYR A 148 3.57 4.61 16.32
C TYR A 148 3.32 6.09 16.65
N SER A 149 4.32 6.73 17.25
CA SER A 149 4.24 8.12 17.72
C SER A 149 3.98 9.15 16.61
N GLY A 150 4.24 8.79 15.34
CA GLY A 150 4.01 9.67 14.19
C GLY A 150 2.54 10.04 13.96
N TYR A 151 1.60 9.23 14.47
CA TYR A 151 0.16 9.53 14.38
C TYR A 151 -0.35 10.41 15.52
N LYS A 152 0.39 10.53 16.62
CA LYS A 152 -0.10 11.19 17.85
C LYS A 152 -0.51 12.65 17.67
N ALA A 153 0.11 13.37 16.73
CA ALA A 153 -0.23 14.76 16.41
C ALA A 153 -1.63 14.92 15.75
N LEU A 154 -2.21 13.85 15.21
CA LEU A 154 -3.53 13.85 14.60
C LEU A 154 -4.66 13.80 15.63
N PHE A 155 -4.41 13.21 16.79
CA PHE A 155 -5.43 12.95 17.78
C PHE A 155 -5.78 14.21 18.57
N GLY A 156 -7.06 14.40 18.84
CA GLY A 156 -7.57 15.60 19.52
C GLY A 156 -7.95 16.76 18.58
N THR A 157 -7.73 16.63 17.27
CA THR A 157 -8.13 17.64 16.25
C THR A 157 -9.33 17.19 15.41
N GLY A 158 -10.21 16.35 15.98
CA GLY A 158 -11.33 15.72 15.27
C GLY A 158 -11.05 14.28 14.84
N VAL A 159 -9.84 13.77 15.08
CA VAL A 159 -9.45 12.38 14.82
C VAL A 159 -9.42 11.63 16.17
N THR A 160 -10.16 10.52 16.24
CA THR A 160 -10.17 9.60 17.38
C THR A 160 -9.23 8.43 17.12
N GLU A 161 -8.32 8.18 18.05
CA GLU A 161 -7.42 7.02 17.98
C GLU A 161 -8.14 5.73 18.27
N GLN A 162 -7.90 4.70 17.48
CA GLN A 162 -8.28 3.33 17.76
C GLN A 162 -7.06 2.42 17.62
N ALA A 163 -6.79 1.61 18.65
CA ALA A 163 -5.65 0.70 18.66
C ALA A 163 -5.95 -0.58 17.85
N CYS A 164 -4.96 -1.05 17.11
CA CYS A 164 -5.07 -2.27 16.31
C CYS A 164 -4.80 -3.52 17.18
N TRP A 165 -5.81 -4.39 17.34
CA TRP A 165 -5.67 -5.66 18.05
C TRP A 165 -4.64 -6.61 17.44
N ALA A 166 -4.43 -6.58 16.13
CA ALA A 166 -3.42 -7.42 15.48
C ALA A 166 -2.00 -7.04 15.94
N HIS A 167 -1.71 -5.75 16.08
CA HIS A 167 -0.43 -5.25 16.58
C HIS A 167 -0.25 -5.56 18.09
N ALA A 168 -1.30 -5.37 18.89
CA ALA A 168 -1.26 -5.76 20.30
C ALA A 168 -1.03 -7.27 20.46
N ARG A 169 -1.76 -8.09 19.68
CA ARG A 169 -1.60 -9.55 19.68
C ARG A 169 -0.18 -10.00 19.33
N ARG A 170 0.46 -9.35 18.35
CA ARG A 170 1.83 -9.68 17.94
C ARG A 170 2.81 -9.56 19.10
N LYS A 171 2.71 -8.53 19.93
CA LYS A 171 3.59 -8.33 21.10
C LYS A 171 3.50 -9.50 22.09
N PHE A 172 2.29 -10.01 22.34
CA PHE A 172 2.11 -11.19 23.20
C PHE A 172 2.57 -12.49 22.54
N PHE A 173 2.36 -12.60 21.21
CA PHE A 173 2.86 -13.73 20.43
C PHE A 173 4.39 -13.82 20.48
N ASP A 174 5.07 -12.70 20.23
CA ASP A 174 6.53 -12.64 20.25
C ASP A 174 7.08 -12.94 21.67
N LEU A 175 6.39 -12.48 22.72
CA LEU A 175 6.76 -12.78 24.11
C LEU A 175 6.60 -14.28 24.44
N ASP A 176 5.50 -14.90 24.02
CA ASP A 176 5.24 -16.33 24.27
C ASP A 176 6.25 -17.21 23.54
N HIS A 177 6.47 -16.95 22.24
CA HIS A 177 7.39 -17.72 21.40
C HIS A 177 8.86 -17.42 21.66
N GLY A 178 9.19 -16.24 22.17
CA GLY A 178 10.55 -15.87 22.58
C GLY A 178 10.95 -16.40 23.95
N THR A 179 10.00 -16.96 24.73
CA THR A 179 10.25 -17.52 26.06
C THR A 179 10.37 -19.05 25.97
N PRO A 180 11.50 -19.66 26.38
CA PRO A 180 11.62 -21.12 26.42
C PRO A 180 10.53 -21.73 27.31
N GLY A 181 9.71 -22.61 26.75
CA GLY A 181 8.57 -23.24 27.43
C GLY A 181 7.29 -22.42 27.42
N GLY A 182 7.26 -21.27 26.72
CA GLY A 182 6.11 -20.36 26.62
C GLY A 182 6.00 -19.39 27.80
N HIS A 183 5.14 -18.39 27.65
CA HIS A 183 4.84 -17.40 28.70
C HIS A 183 3.36 -17.48 29.11
N PRO A 184 3.02 -18.02 30.31
CA PRO A 184 1.64 -18.36 30.68
C PRO A 184 0.65 -17.18 30.53
N VAL A 185 1.04 -15.97 30.96
CA VAL A 185 0.19 -14.78 30.86
C VAL A 185 -0.01 -14.38 29.39
N ALA A 186 1.03 -14.45 28.57
CA ALA A 186 0.91 -14.13 27.14
C ALA A 186 0.01 -15.14 26.42
N ALA A 187 0.15 -16.43 26.71
CA ALA A 187 -0.72 -17.48 26.16
C ALA A 187 -2.19 -17.26 26.54
N GLU A 188 -2.48 -16.89 27.80
CA GLU A 188 -3.85 -16.56 28.22
C GLU A 188 -4.41 -15.34 27.47
N ILE A 189 -3.61 -14.28 27.31
CA ILE A 189 -4.04 -13.08 26.58
C ILE A 189 -4.29 -13.42 25.11
N LEU A 190 -3.43 -14.22 24.49
CA LEU A 190 -3.62 -14.68 23.11
C LEU A 190 -4.92 -15.47 22.95
N ALA A 191 -5.25 -16.35 23.91
CA ALA A 191 -6.50 -17.09 23.90
C ALA A 191 -7.73 -16.18 24.03
N ARG A 192 -7.66 -15.13 24.87
CA ARG A 192 -8.74 -14.14 25.01
C ARG A 192 -8.94 -13.32 23.74
N ILE A 193 -7.85 -12.85 23.11
CA ILE A 193 -7.92 -12.14 21.83
C ILE A 193 -8.48 -13.06 20.72
N GLY A 194 -8.11 -14.35 20.72
CA GLY A 194 -8.66 -15.35 19.80
C GLY A 194 -10.19 -15.44 19.88
N ARG A 195 -10.76 -15.45 21.10
CA ARG A 195 -12.22 -15.46 21.30
C ARG A 195 -12.90 -14.20 20.74
N LEU A 196 -12.26 -13.04 20.84
CA LEU A 196 -12.81 -11.81 20.23
C LEU A 196 -12.90 -11.93 18.73
N TYR A 197 -11.88 -12.50 18.07
CA TYR A 197 -11.91 -12.76 16.63
C TYR A 197 -12.95 -13.80 16.23
N GLU A 198 -13.18 -14.83 17.05
CA GLU A 198 -14.26 -15.81 16.83
C GLU A 198 -15.64 -15.15 16.83
N ILE A 199 -15.87 -14.21 17.76
CA ILE A 199 -17.12 -13.42 17.82
C ILE A 199 -17.25 -12.54 16.58
N GLU A 200 -16.17 -11.90 16.14
CA GLU A 200 -16.19 -11.07 14.91
C GLU A 200 -16.54 -11.89 13.67
N VAL A 201 -16.01 -13.10 13.55
CA VAL A 201 -16.35 -14.02 12.44
C VAL A 201 -17.83 -14.41 12.46
N GLN A 202 -18.41 -14.61 13.64
CA GLN A 202 -19.84 -14.95 13.78
C GLN A 202 -20.78 -13.76 13.50
N ALA A 203 -20.28 -12.53 13.66
CA ALA A 203 -21.04 -11.30 13.46
C ALA A 203 -21.06 -10.81 11.99
N LYS A 204 -20.22 -11.37 11.14
CA LYS A 204 -20.16 -11.12 9.68
C LYS A 204 -21.08 -12.07 8.92
#